data_16da7b94f84b05be5e5c7dca1f8586fc
#
_entry.id   16da7b94f84b05be5e5c7dca1f8586fc
#
_cell.length_a   1.000
_cell.length_b   1.000
_cell.length_c   1.000
_cell.angle_alpha   90.00
_cell.angle_beta   90.00
_cell.angle_gamma   90.00
#
_symmetry.space_group_name_H-M   'P 1'
#
loop_
_entity.id
_entity.type
_entity.pdbx_description
1 polymer ?
#
loop_
_entity_poly.entity_id
_entity_poly.type
_entity_poly.pdbx_seq_one_letter_code
_entity_poly.pdbx_strand_id
1 'polypeptide(L)'
;MQVVMTDLPAPTAIRRTVCFSQAIVLGRTEVEGVAAVLAADAAEAESLLAQEVVPVLADPDCRCRQVLRPDAEVDAILAKRNLGTAITDAPVVIGIGPGFTAGADCHAVVETMRGHTLGRVIYEGSALPNTNIPGLIGGYAGERVLRAPADGIFHQLLDIGAEVKAGDVAGEVNGLPMRCTIGGVVRGILPEGTPVHQGMKSGDVDPRCRPEYCTTASDKALAVGGGVLEAILHLSGCLLYTSP
;
A
#
# COMPACT_ATOMS: atom_id res chain seq x y z
N MET A 1 -4.59 14.91 -13.00
CA MET A 1 -5.20 13.56 -13.00
C MET A 1 -6.08 13.46 -11.76
N GLN A 2 -7.32 13.04 -11.91
CA GLN A 2 -8.21 12.75 -10.78
C GLN A 2 -8.01 11.29 -10.34
N VAL A 3 -7.99 11.04 -9.03
CA VAL A 3 -7.75 9.71 -8.46
C VAL A 3 -8.80 9.42 -7.41
N VAL A 4 -9.44 8.26 -7.51
CA VAL A 4 -10.29 7.69 -6.47
C VAL A 4 -9.60 6.42 -5.95
N MET A 5 -9.63 6.18 -4.65
CA MET A 5 -9.03 5.00 -4.05
C MET A 5 -10.09 4.14 -3.36
N THR A 6 -9.86 2.84 -3.36
CA THR A 6 -10.68 1.88 -2.61
C THR A 6 -9.81 1.02 -1.70
N ASP A 7 -10.36 0.60 -0.57
CA ASP A 7 -9.71 -0.34 0.34
C ASP A 7 -10.78 -1.13 1.12
N LEU A 8 -10.33 -2.03 1.98
CA LEU A 8 -11.16 -2.76 2.92
C LEU A 8 -11.85 -1.81 3.90
N PRO A 9 -13.05 -2.15 4.40
CA PRO A 9 -13.70 -1.40 5.50
C PRO A 9 -12.85 -1.31 6.77
N ALA A 10 -11.98 -2.31 6.99
CA ALA A 10 -10.97 -2.31 8.06
C ALA A 10 -9.57 -2.45 7.41
N PRO A 11 -8.92 -1.34 7.01
CA PRO A 11 -7.64 -1.38 6.33
C PRO A 11 -6.55 -2.00 7.19
N THR A 12 -5.71 -2.84 6.57
CA THR A 12 -4.60 -3.54 7.24
C THR A 12 -3.23 -2.94 6.94
N ALA A 13 -3.19 -1.73 6.39
CA ALA A 13 -1.96 -1.02 6.13
C ALA A 13 -1.26 -0.64 7.44
N ILE A 14 -0.05 -1.17 7.67
CA ILE A 14 0.73 -0.83 8.87
C ILE A 14 1.33 0.58 8.81
N ARG A 15 1.65 1.09 7.61
CA ARG A 15 2.21 2.42 7.38
C ARG A 15 1.11 3.49 7.29
N ARG A 16 0.25 3.57 8.31
CA ARG A 16 -0.98 4.38 8.35
C ARG A 16 -0.76 5.87 8.08
N THR A 17 0.34 6.42 8.55
CA THR A 17 0.70 7.85 8.40
C THR A 17 1.07 8.25 6.97
N VAL A 18 1.25 7.30 6.07
CA VAL A 18 1.53 7.52 4.64
C VAL A 18 0.61 6.67 3.76
N CYS A 19 -0.63 6.44 4.22
CA CYS A 19 -1.61 5.63 3.51
C CYS A 19 -2.97 6.33 3.51
N PHE A 20 -3.52 6.58 2.35
CA PHE A 20 -4.82 7.25 2.22
C PHE A 20 -5.99 6.41 2.71
N SER A 21 -5.86 5.07 2.81
CA SER A 21 -6.88 4.23 3.44
C SER A 21 -7.14 4.59 4.91
N GLN A 22 -6.24 5.34 5.56
CA GLN A 22 -6.49 5.91 6.88
C GLN A 22 -7.71 6.84 6.91
N ALA A 23 -8.12 7.41 5.78
CA ALA A 23 -9.36 8.18 5.68
C ALA A 23 -10.60 7.34 5.99
N ILE A 24 -10.60 6.02 5.72
CA ILE A 24 -11.70 5.12 6.08
C ILE A 24 -11.90 5.06 7.60
N VAL A 25 -10.81 5.18 8.36
CA VAL A 25 -10.84 5.13 9.83
C VAL A 25 -11.13 6.48 10.46
N LEU A 26 -10.56 7.56 9.91
CA LEU A 26 -10.57 8.91 10.48
C LEU A 26 -11.55 9.87 9.81
N GLY A 27 -12.19 9.48 8.69
CA GLY A 27 -12.97 10.34 7.82
C GLY A 27 -12.12 11.19 6.88
N ARG A 28 -10.91 11.59 7.29
CA ARG A 28 -9.95 12.39 6.50
C ARG A 28 -8.52 12.05 6.92
N THR A 29 -7.61 12.11 5.97
CA THR A 29 -6.16 12.04 6.23
C THR A 29 -5.42 12.94 5.24
N GLU A 30 -4.13 13.15 5.50
CA GLU A 30 -3.26 13.92 4.60
C GLU A 30 -1.87 13.25 4.56
N VAL A 31 -1.28 13.17 3.39
CA VAL A 31 0.09 12.66 3.18
C VAL A 31 0.81 13.67 2.29
N GLU A 32 1.89 14.27 2.81
CA GLU A 32 2.76 15.23 2.09
C GLU A 32 1.98 16.32 1.34
N GLY A 33 0.96 16.90 2.00
CA GLY A 33 0.15 17.98 1.46
C GLY A 33 -1.01 17.53 0.56
N VAL A 34 -1.15 16.23 0.30
CA VAL A 34 -2.29 15.69 -0.44
C VAL A 34 -3.33 15.17 0.53
N ALA A 35 -4.53 15.76 0.48
CA ALA A 35 -5.64 15.36 1.34
C ALA A 35 -6.44 14.20 0.73
N ALA A 36 -6.88 13.28 1.58
CA ALA A 36 -7.83 12.23 1.22
C ALA A 36 -9.02 12.24 2.17
N VAL A 37 -10.22 11.97 1.64
CA VAL A 37 -11.49 12.05 2.36
C VAL A 37 -12.29 10.77 2.11
N LEU A 38 -12.87 10.21 3.18
CA LEU A 38 -13.80 9.09 3.05
C LEU A 38 -15.05 9.55 2.28
N ALA A 39 -15.37 8.82 1.24
CA ALA A 39 -16.64 8.95 0.51
C ALA A 39 -17.58 7.81 0.88
N ALA A 40 -18.85 8.10 1.10
CA ALA A 40 -19.86 7.10 1.41
C ALA A 40 -20.20 6.22 0.21
N ASP A 41 -20.18 6.81 -0.99
CA ASP A 41 -20.49 6.13 -2.24
C ASP A 41 -19.78 6.78 -3.45
N ALA A 42 -20.00 6.23 -4.64
CA ALA A 42 -19.41 6.71 -5.88
C ALA A 42 -19.87 8.14 -6.27
N ALA A 43 -21.10 8.52 -5.93
CA ALA A 43 -21.63 9.85 -6.24
C ALA A 43 -20.97 10.93 -5.38
N GLU A 44 -20.75 10.63 -4.08
CA GLU A 44 -19.99 11.52 -3.21
C GLU A 44 -18.52 11.58 -3.63
N ALA A 45 -17.92 10.45 -4.03
CA ALA A 45 -16.55 10.42 -4.55
C ALA A 45 -16.39 11.35 -5.76
N GLU A 46 -17.32 11.31 -6.72
CA GLU A 46 -17.32 12.21 -7.88
C GLU A 46 -17.42 13.69 -7.46
N SER A 47 -18.24 13.99 -6.46
CA SER A 47 -18.38 15.35 -5.92
C SER A 47 -17.10 15.85 -5.23
N LEU A 48 -16.40 14.96 -4.52
CA LEU A 48 -15.15 15.26 -3.83
C LEU A 48 -13.99 15.52 -4.81
N LEU A 49 -13.97 14.88 -5.98
CA LEU A 49 -12.95 15.13 -7.01
C LEU A 49 -12.89 16.60 -7.44
N ALA A 50 -14.00 17.32 -7.40
CA ALA A 50 -14.04 18.75 -7.71
C ALA A 50 -13.38 19.62 -6.62
N GLN A 51 -13.07 19.07 -5.46
CA GLN A 51 -12.47 19.77 -4.30
C GLN A 51 -10.96 19.55 -4.21
N GLU A 52 -10.32 18.97 -5.21
CA GLU A 52 -8.89 18.68 -5.27
C GLU A 52 -8.40 17.78 -4.12
N VAL A 53 -9.26 16.90 -3.63
CA VAL A 53 -8.94 15.85 -2.65
C VAL A 53 -9.01 14.47 -3.30
N VAL A 54 -8.40 13.47 -2.68
CA VAL A 54 -8.51 12.06 -3.09
C VAL A 54 -9.68 11.41 -2.35
N PRO A 55 -10.81 11.10 -3.02
CA PRO A 55 -11.87 10.31 -2.40
C PRO A 55 -11.39 8.88 -2.11
N VAL A 56 -11.75 8.36 -0.94
CA VAL A 56 -11.43 6.98 -0.54
C VAL A 56 -12.74 6.27 -0.17
N LEU A 57 -13.00 5.10 -0.76
CA LEU A 57 -14.18 4.30 -0.48
C LEU A 57 -13.82 3.00 0.24
N ALA A 58 -14.67 2.58 1.16
CA ALA A 58 -14.64 1.24 1.74
C ALA A 58 -15.32 0.25 0.78
N ASP A 59 -14.65 -0.05 -0.34
CA ASP A 59 -15.17 -0.85 -1.45
C ASP A 59 -14.12 -1.88 -1.91
N PRO A 60 -14.02 -3.03 -1.21
CA PRO A 60 -12.98 -4.04 -1.47
C PRO A 60 -13.06 -4.69 -2.86
N ASP A 61 -14.23 -4.66 -3.49
CA ASP A 61 -14.47 -5.24 -4.80
C ASP A 61 -14.37 -4.20 -5.93
N CYS A 62 -14.02 -2.95 -5.61
CA CYS A 62 -13.97 -1.82 -6.56
C CYS A 62 -15.27 -1.66 -7.37
N ARG A 63 -16.43 -1.84 -6.74
CA ARG A 63 -17.74 -1.74 -7.42
C ARG A 63 -18.05 -0.34 -7.92
N CYS A 64 -17.45 0.66 -7.29
CA CYS A 64 -17.55 2.07 -7.68
C CYS A 64 -17.13 2.28 -9.15
N ARG A 65 -16.25 1.43 -9.72
CA ARG A 65 -15.83 1.52 -11.13
C ARG A 65 -16.99 1.44 -12.13
N GLN A 66 -18.08 0.73 -11.78
CA GLN A 66 -19.26 0.61 -12.64
C GLN A 66 -19.98 1.96 -12.82
N VAL A 67 -19.88 2.83 -11.82
CA VAL A 67 -20.47 4.18 -11.81
C VAL A 67 -19.48 5.19 -12.34
N LEU A 68 -18.25 5.20 -11.79
CA LEU A 68 -17.21 6.19 -12.09
C LEU A 68 -16.58 6.02 -13.49
N ARG A 69 -16.56 4.79 -14.02
CA ARG A 69 -16.01 4.44 -15.34
C ARG A 69 -14.62 5.03 -15.55
N PRO A 70 -13.62 4.66 -14.75
CA PRO A 70 -12.29 5.24 -14.82
C PRO A 70 -11.60 4.95 -16.16
N ASP A 71 -10.76 5.86 -16.64
CA ASP A 71 -9.87 5.62 -17.79
C ASP A 71 -8.77 4.61 -17.47
N ALA A 72 -8.39 4.51 -16.20
CA ALA A 72 -7.39 3.55 -15.73
C ALA A 72 -7.76 2.96 -14.36
N GLU A 73 -7.54 1.65 -14.21
CA GLU A 73 -7.61 0.93 -12.93
C GLU A 73 -6.23 0.42 -12.54
N VAL A 74 -5.86 0.59 -11.27
CA VAL A 74 -4.55 0.17 -10.74
C VAL A 74 -4.80 -0.75 -9.56
N ASP A 75 -4.49 -2.05 -9.71
CA ASP A 75 -4.49 -2.97 -8.57
C ASP A 75 -3.19 -2.83 -7.79
N ALA A 76 -3.27 -2.13 -6.66
CA ALA A 76 -2.20 -1.92 -5.71
C ALA A 76 -2.41 -2.67 -4.37
N ILE A 77 -3.24 -3.72 -4.35
CA ILE A 77 -3.53 -4.53 -3.16
C ILE A 77 -2.27 -5.22 -2.63
N LEU A 78 -1.31 -5.55 -3.51
CA LEU A 78 -0.06 -6.23 -3.18
C LEU A 78 -0.25 -7.62 -2.54
N ALA A 79 -1.31 -8.33 -2.89
CA ALA A 79 -1.65 -9.66 -2.38
C ALA A 79 -0.68 -10.77 -2.84
N LYS A 80 0.23 -10.48 -3.78
CA LYS A 80 1.16 -11.41 -4.41
C LYS A 80 0.49 -12.48 -5.28
N ARG A 81 -0.76 -12.29 -5.56
CA ARG A 81 -1.61 -13.05 -6.46
C ARG A 81 -2.73 -12.14 -6.97
N ASN A 82 -3.24 -12.40 -8.16
CA ASN A 82 -4.43 -11.72 -8.65
C ASN A 82 -5.66 -12.19 -7.83
N LEU A 83 -6.44 -11.23 -7.34
CA LEU A 83 -7.67 -11.48 -6.55
C LEU A 83 -8.96 -11.29 -7.36
N GLY A 84 -8.86 -11.07 -8.65
CA GLY A 84 -10.03 -10.92 -9.53
C GLY A 84 -9.92 -9.76 -10.52
N THR A 85 -8.80 -9.06 -10.57
CA THR A 85 -8.54 -8.01 -11.57
C THR A 85 -8.44 -8.62 -12.97
N ALA A 86 -9.19 -8.06 -13.90
CA ALA A 86 -9.21 -8.48 -15.30
C ALA A 86 -8.80 -7.33 -16.23
N ILE A 87 -8.14 -7.66 -17.33
CA ILE A 87 -7.69 -6.69 -18.34
C ILE A 87 -8.85 -5.86 -18.93
N THR A 88 -10.09 -6.33 -18.75
CA THR A 88 -11.31 -5.68 -19.23
C THR A 88 -11.98 -4.75 -18.21
N ASP A 89 -11.41 -4.58 -17.01
CA ASP A 89 -12.03 -3.79 -15.94
C ASP A 89 -12.04 -2.29 -16.24
N ALA A 90 -11.04 -1.82 -17.01
CA ALA A 90 -10.95 -0.44 -17.51
C ALA A 90 -10.22 -0.40 -18.86
N PRO A 91 -10.26 0.73 -19.59
CA PRO A 91 -9.44 0.94 -20.80
C PRO A 91 -7.95 0.70 -20.58
N VAL A 92 -7.44 1.07 -19.39
CA VAL A 92 -6.07 0.78 -18.94
C VAL A 92 -6.14 0.07 -17.59
N VAL A 93 -5.56 -1.13 -17.48
CA VAL A 93 -5.47 -1.89 -16.23
C VAL A 93 -4.02 -2.17 -15.92
N ILE A 94 -3.57 -1.84 -14.71
CA ILE A 94 -2.18 -1.96 -14.26
C ILE A 94 -2.13 -2.78 -12.97
N GLY A 95 -1.32 -3.85 -12.95
CA GLY A 95 -1.05 -4.65 -11.75
C GLY A 95 0.26 -4.23 -11.07
N ILE A 96 0.28 -4.16 -9.73
CA ILE A 96 1.48 -3.79 -8.97
C ILE A 96 2.16 -5.03 -8.39
N GLY A 97 3.33 -5.35 -8.91
CA GLY A 97 4.20 -6.44 -8.44
C GLY A 97 3.76 -7.83 -8.87
N PRO A 98 4.26 -8.88 -8.19
CA PRO A 98 3.99 -10.26 -8.59
C PRO A 98 2.52 -10.66 -8.37
N GLY A 99 2.05 -11.56 -9.20
CA GLY A 99 0.68 -12.07 -9.17
C GLY A 99 -0.10 -11.71 -10.42
N PHE A 100 0.44 -10.83 -11.27
CA PHE A 100 -0.14 -10.40 -12.54
C PHE A 100 0.74 -10.78 -13.72
N THR A 101 0.11 -10.96 -14.87
CA THR A 101 0.76 -11.15 -16.17
C THR A 101 0.25 -10.11 -17.15
N ALA A 102 1.12 -9.23 -17.60
CA ALA A 102 0.78 -8.23 -18.63
C ALA A 102 0.44 -8.94 -19.94
N GLY A 103 -0.64 -8.48 -20.59
CA GLY A 103 -1.21 -9.11 -21.77
C GLY A 103 -2.26 -10.21 -21.46
N ALA A 104 -2.40 -10.61 -20.19
CA ALA A 104 -3.42 -11.58 -19.74
C ALA A 104 -4.35 -11.00 -18.68
N ASP A 105 -3.81 -10.63 -17.53
CA ASP A 105 -4.58 -10.09 -16.40
C ASP A 105 -4.76 -8.58 -16.48
N CYS A 106 -3.79 -7.88 -17.05
CA CYS A 106 -3.70 -6.42 -17.11
C CYS A 106 -2.90 -5.99 -18.35
N HIS A 107 -2.91 -4.70 -18.65
CA HIS A 107 -2.16 -4.13 -19.77
C HIS A 107 -0.67 -3.92 -19.45
N ALA A 108 -0.35 -3.65 -18.18
CA ALA A 108 1.02 -3.50 -17.72
C ALA A 108 1.16 -3.96 -16.26
N VAL A 109 2.38 -4.39 -15.90
CA VAL A 109 2.77 -4.72 -14.53
C VAL A 109 3.90 -3.80 -14.10
N VAL A 110 3.86 -3.26 -12.87
CA VAL A 110 4.95 -2.45 -12.32
C VAL A 110 5.75 -3.28 -11.33
N GLU A 111 7.07 -3.38 -11.55
CA GLU A 111 7.98 -4.15 -10.72
C GLU A 111 8.12 -3.55 -9.31
N THR A 112 8.03 -4.39 -8.29
CA THR A 112 8.12 -3.99 -6.88
C THR A 112 9.33 -4.57 -6.14
N MET A 113 10.11 -5.43 -6.78
CA MET A 113 11.35 -5.96 -6.20
C MET A 113 12.38 -4.84 -6.07
N ARG A 114 12.97 -4.68 -4.87
CA ARG A 114 14.06 -3.72 -4.67
C ARG A 114 15.27 -4.15 -5.50
N GLY A 115 15.90 -3.19 -6.17
CA GLY A 115 17.05 -3.40 -7.03
C GLY A 115 16.97 -2.51 -8.28
N HIS A 116 17.73 -2.90 -9.31
CA HIS A 116 17.89 -2.12 -10.53
C HIS A 116 16.58 -1.91 -11.32
N THR A 117 15.64 -2.83 -11.19
CA THR A 117 14.37 -2.81 -11.96
C THR A 117 13.18 -2.30 -11.15
N LEU A 118 13.37 -1.81 -9.93
CA LEU A 118 12.28 -1.26 -9.11
C LEU A 118 11.54 -0.14 -9.84
N GLY A 119 10.22 -0.26 -9.95
CA GLY A 119 9.36 0.70 -10.64
C GLY A 119 9.31 0.53 -12.15
N ARG A 120 10.07 -0.41 -12.74
CA ARG A 120 10.02 -0.68 -14.18
C ARG A 120 8.64 -1.14 -14.61
N VAL A 121 8.16 -0.58 -15.71
CA VAL A 121 6.93 -1.03 -16.38
C VAL A 121 7.24 -2.23 -17.27
N ILE A 122 6.40 -3.26 -17.16
CA ILE A 122 6.47 -4.52 -17.89
C ILE A 122 5.20 -4.61 -18.73
N TYR A 123 5.33 -4.55 -20.05
CA TYR A 123 4.21 -4.63 -20.98
C TYR A 123 3.94 -6.04 -21.49
N GLU A 124 4.86 -6.98 -21.24
CA GLU A 124 4.73 -8.40 -21.58
C GLU A 124 5.38 -9.25 -20.48
N GLY A 125 4.62 -10.21 -19.93
CA GLY A 125 5.07 -11.09 -18.86
C GLY A 125 4.75 -10.57 -17.46
N SER A 126 5.55 -10.95 -16.45
CA SER A 126 5.26 -10.76 -15.03
C SER A 126 6.43 -10.14 -14.27
N ALA A 127 6.14 -9.47 -13.13
CA ALA A 127 7.15 -9.04 -12.18
C ALA A 127 7.88 -10.23 -11.53
N LEU A 128 9.04 -9.97 -10.96
CA LEU A 128 9.83 -10.99 -10.26
C LEU A 128 9.03 -11.64 -9.13
N PRO A 129 9.15 -12.96 -8.95
CA PRO A 129 8.43 -13.68 -7.90
C PRO A 129 8.72 -13.14 -6.51
N ASN A 130 7.71 -13.18 -5.64
CA ASN A 130 7.87 -12.78 -4.24
C ASN A 130 8.83 -13.74 -3.51
N THR A 131 9.85 -13.19 -2.88
CA THR A 131 10.83 -13.97 -2.09
C THR A 131 10.40 -14.19 -0.64
N ASN A 132 9.34 -13.55 -0.17
CA ASN A 132 8.93 -13.46 1.25
C ASN A 132 10.00 -12.86 2.18
N ILE A 133 11.10 -12.39 1.65
CA ILE A 133 12.17 -11.74 2.41
C ILE A 133 12.01 -10.23 2.29
N PRO A 134 11.79 -9.51 3.41
CA PRO A 134 11.73 -8.06 3.39
C PRO A 134 13.03 -7.44 2.87
N GLY A 135 12.93 -6.32 2.16
CA GLY A 135 14.12 -5.61 1.68
C GLY A 135 15.05 -5.18 2.81
N LEU A 136 16.36 -5.25 2.57
CA LEU A 136 17.38 -4.85 3.52
C LEU A 136 17.31 -3.33 3.76
N ILE A 137 17.26 -2.91 5.02
CA ILE A 137 17.28 -1.51 5.46
C ILE A 137 18.18 -1.41 6.69
N GLY A 138 19.24 -0.60 6.63
CA GLY A 138 20.17 -0.42 7.73
C GLY A 138 20.84 -1.72 8.21
N GLY A 139 21.03 -2.70 7.33
CA GLY A 139 21.60 -4.00 7.68
C GLY A 139 20.60 -5.05 8.17
N TYR A 140 19.31 -4.71 8.30
CA TYR A 140 18.26 -5.61 8.80
C TYR A 140 17.21 -5.89 7.72
N ALA A 141 16.69 -7.11 7.68
CA ALA A 141 15.65 -7.55 6.74
C ALA A 141 14.39 -8.02 7.49
N GLY A 142 14.32 -9.29 7.84
CA GLY A 142 13.19 -9.90 8.56
C GLY A 142 13.05 -9.39 9.99
N GLU A 143 14.14 -9.08 10.63
CA GLU A 143 14.22 -8.68 12.04
C GLU A 143 13.45 -7.38 12.33
N ARG A 144 13.32 -6.50 11.35
CA ARG A 144 12.57 -5.24 11.54
C ARG A 144 11.04 -5.43 11.42
N VAL A 145 10.57 -6.62 11.03
CA VAL A 145 9.14 -6.90 10.89
C VAL A 145 8.57 -7.43 12.21
N LEU A 146 7.60 -6.72 12.75
CA LEU A 146 6.82 -7.18 13.89
C LEU A 146 5.68 -8.06 13.39
N ARG A 147 5.53 -9.24 14.01
CA ARG A 147 4.50 -10.21 13.63
C ARG A 147 3.60 -10.53 14.82
N ALA A 148 2.31 -10.71 14.56
CA ALA A 148 1.34 -11.12 15.56
C ALA A 148 1.78 -12.43 16.21
N PRO A 149 1.83 -12.50 17.56
CA PRO A 149 2.28 -13.70 18.30
C PRO A 149 1.25 -14.82 18.30
N ALA A 150 -0.04 -14.51 18.04
CA ALA A 150 -1.14 -15.46 18.04
C ALA A 150 -2.27 -14.99 17.13
N ASP A 151 -3.27 -15.84 16.90
CA ASP A 151 -4.58 -15.45 16.35
C ASP A 151 -5.35 -14.65 17.41
N GLY A 152 -6.09 -13.63 16.99
CA GLY A 152 -6.91 -12.83 17.91
C GLY A 152 -7.08 -11.39 17.47
N ILE A 153 -7.34 -10.53 18.44
CA ILE A 153 -7.45 -9.08 18.25
C ILE A 153 -6.13 -8.44 18.67
N PHE A 154 -5.60 -7.60 17.80
CA PHE A 154 -4.37 -6.85 18.06
C PHE A 154 -4.65 -5.64 18.94
N HIS A 155 -3.87 -5.51 20.03
CA HIS A 155 -3.86 -4.34 20.91
C HIS A 155 -2.57 -3.55 20.70
N GLN A 156 -2.72 -2.30 20.29
CA GLN A 156 -1.59 -1.40 20.06
C GLN A 156 -1.10 -0.80 21.38
N LEU A 157 0.20 -0.87 21.65
CA LEU A 157 0.81 -0.27 22.85
C LEU A 157 1.75 0.90 22.53
N LEU A 158 2.29 0.95 21.30
CA LEU A 158 3.16 2.03 20.83
C LEU A 158 2.60 2.66 19.56
N ASP A 159 2.81 3.96 19.40
CA ASP A 159 2.43 4.69 18.21
C ASP A 159 3.55 4.69 17.16
N ILE A 160 3.16 5.01 15.90
CA ILE A 160 4.12 5.29 14.83
C ILE A 160 4.94 6.52 15.24
N GLY A 161 6.26 6.43 15.11
CA GLY A 161 7.20 7.47 15.57
C GLY A 161 7.84 7.19 16.93
N ALA A 162 7.34 6.22 17.70
CA ALA A 162 7.95 5.84 18.97
C ALA A 162 9.35 5.24 18.77
N GLU A 163 10.32 5.72 19.54
CA GLU A 163 11.66 5.13 19.64
C GLU A 163 11.62 3.88 20.50
N VAL A 164 12.28 2.82 20.03
CA VAL A 164 12.28 1.52 20.70
C VAL A 164 13.66 0.88 20.75
N LYS A 165 13.83 -0.01 21.72
CA LYS A 165 14.97 -0.93 21.84
C LYS A 165 14.54 -2.35 21.59
N ALA A 166 15.50 -3.22 21.30
CA ALA A 166 15.22 -4.66 21.24
C ALA A 166 14.64 -5.13 22.60
N GLY A 167 13.54 -5.89 22.54
CA GLY A 167 12.81 -6.37 23.72
C GLY A 167 11.59 -5.54 24.10
N ASP A 168 11.48 -4.27 23.67
CA ASP A 168 10.31 -3.43 23.94
C ASP A 168 9.03 -4.03 23.34
N VAL A 169 7.90 -3.85 24.00
CA VAL A 169 6.61 -4.38 23.56
C VAL A 169 5.86 -3.34 22.75
N ALA A 170 5.66 -3.61 21.46
CA ALA A 170 4.97 -2.69 20.56
C ALA A 170 3.44 -2.88 20.53
N GLY A 171 2.98 -4.06 20.90
CA GLY A 171 1.57 -4.43 20.98
C GLY A 171 1.41 -5.82 21.53
N GLU A 172 0.18 -6.32 21.61
CA GLU A 172 -0.11 -7.65 22.10
C GLU A 172 -1.33 -8.29 21.42
N VAL A 173 -1.45 -9.60 21.54
CA VAL A 173 -2.62 -10.37 21.10
C VAL A 173 -2.93 -11.39 22.20
N ASN A 174 -4.14 -11.36 22.77
CA ASN A 174 -4.55 -12.26 23.87
C ASN A 174 -3.56 -12.26 25.05
N GLY A 175 -2.97 -11.09 25.39
CA GLY A 175 -1.97 -10.97 26.46
C GLY A 175 -0.57 -11.47 26.08
N LEU A 176 -0.36 -11.97 24.86
CA LEU A 176 0.95 -12.35 24.35
C LEU A 176 1.65 -11.15 23.72
N PRO A 177 2.84 -10.73 24.20
CA PRO A 177 3.49 -9.53 23.74
C PRO A 177 4.12 -9.68 22.35
N MET A 178 3.92 -8.70 21.49
CA MET A 178 4.65 -8.51 20.23
C MET A 178 5.87 -7.63 20.50
N ARG A 179 7.07 -8.24 20.55
CA ARG A 179 8.30 -7.54 20.91
C ARG A 179 9.08 -7.06 19.70
N CYS A 180 9.70 -5.89 19.85
CA CYS A 180 10.70 -5.39 18.92
C CYS A 180 11.96 -6.27 18.99
N THR A 181 12.43 -6.75 17.85
CA THR A 181 13.65 -7.57 17.77
C THR A 181 14.91 -6.73 17.59
N ILE A 182 14.75 -5.48 17.16
CA ILE A 182 15.84 -4.49 16.98
C ILE A 182 15.44 -3.16 17.60
N GLY A 183 16.42 -2.30 17.83
CA GLY A 183 16.19 -0.90 18.15
C GLY A 183 15.91 -0.07 16.89
N GLY A 184 15.22 1.06 17.06
CA GLY A 184 14.88 1.96 15.97
C GLY A 184 13.65 2.80 16.27
N VAL A 185 12.92 3.18 15.22
CA VAL A 185 11.63 3.89 15.31
C VAL A 185 10.53 2.98 14.76
N VAL A 186 9.40 2.89 15.48
CA VAL A 186 8.19 2.22 14.98
C VAL A 186 7.68 3.00 13.77
N ARG A 187 7.95 2.48 12.56
CA ARG A 187 7.57 3.14 11.31
C ARG A 187 6.19 2.73 10.82
N GLY A 188 5.71 1.62 11.30
CA GLY A 188 4.38 1.12 10.96
C GLY A 188 3.87 0.17 12.03
N ILE A 189 2.58 0.21 12.29
CA ILE A 189 1.88 -0.68 13.21
C ILE A 189 0.39 -0.72 12.83
N LEU A 190 -0.24 -1.89 12.98
CA LEU A 190 -1.67 -2.05 12.73
C LEU A 190 -2.51 -1.18 13.67
N PRO A 191 -3.72 -0.78 13.26
CA PRO A 191 -4.67 -0.13 14.13
C PRO A 191 -5.05 -1.02 15.32
N GLU A 192 -5.39 -0.37 16.45
CA GLU A 192 -6.06 -1.01 17.58
C GLU A 192 -7.31 -1.78 17.11
N GLY A 193 -7.54 -2.96 17.68
CA GLY A 193 -8.72 -3.77 17.39
C GLY A 193 -8.66 -4.58 16.08
N THR A 194 -7.55 -4.56 15.35
CA THR A 194 -7.42 -5.30 14.09
C THR A 194 -7.41 -6.81 14.33
N PRO A 195 -8.30 -7.62 13.69
CA PRO A 195 -8.19 -9.06 13.69
C PRO A 195 -6.90 -9.52 13.01
N VAL A 196 -6.15 -10.38 13.66
CA VAL A 196 -4.87 -10.90 13.17
C VAL A 196 -4.80 -12.41 13.29
N HIS A 197 -4.00 -13.02 12.43
CA HIS A 197 -3.57 -14.42 12.59
C HIS A 197 -2.10 -14.50 12.98
N GLN A 198 -1.69 -15.58 13.61
CA GLN A 198 -0.30 -15.81 14.01
C GLN A 198 0.65 -15.64 12.83
N GLY A 199 1.73 -14.89 13.02
CA GLY A 199 2.71 -14.58 11.99
C GLY A 199 2.31 -13.45 11.02
N MET A 200 1.09 -12.92 11.09
CA MET A 200 0.68 -11.77 10.29
C MET A 200 1.60 -10.58 10.55
N LYS A 201 2.03 -9.91 9.50
CA LYS A 201 2.82 -8.68 9.61
C LYS A 201 1.99 -7.60 10.27
N SER A 202 2.33 -7.22 11.50
CA SER A 202 1.58 -6.28 12.32
C SER A 202 2.32 -4.98 12.60
N GLY A 203 3.61 -4.89 12.24
CA GLY A 203 4.39 -3.67 12.37
C GLY A 203 5.74 -3.73 11.66
N ASP A 204 6.46 -2.62 11.74
CA ASP A 204 7.76 -2.42 11.12
C ASP A 204 8.59 -1.43 11.95
N VAL A 205 9.82 -1.81 12.34
CA VAL A 205 10.79 -0.93 13.02
C VAL A 205 11.83 -0.49 12.01
N ASP A 206 12.10 0.80 11.94
CA ASP A 206 13.14 1.36 11.08
C ASP A 206 14.43 1.62 11.90
N PRO A 207 15.52 0.87 11.65
CA PRO A 207 16.77 0.99 12.42
C PRO A 207 17.53 2.27 12.14
N ARG A 208 17.14 3.04 11.12
CA ARG A 208 17.79 4.32 10.78
C ARG A 208 17.45 5.44 11.75
N CYS A 209 16.46 5.25 12.65
CA CYS A 209 16.02 6.21 13.66
C CYS A 209 15.72 7.60 13.08
N ARG A 210 14.95 7.64 11.98
CA ARG A 210 14.56 8.87 11.29
C ARG A 210 13.04 9.04 11.38
N PRO A 211 12.51 9.84 12.32
CA PRO A 211 11.07 10.06 12.49
C PRO A 211 10.38 10.59 11.23
N GLU A 212 11.06 11.40 10.43
CA GLU A 212 10.54 11.92 9.16
C GLU A 212 10.17 10.81 8.16
N TYR A 213 10.80 9.63 8.26
CA TYR A 213 10.44 8.49 7.42
C TYR A 213 9.11 7.84 7.79
N CYS A 214 8.54 8.23 8.92
CA CYS A 214 7.20 7.78 9.32
C CYS A 214 6.09 8.51 8.56
N THR A 215 6.34 9.74 8.10
CA THR A 215 5.32 10.63 7.51
C THR A 215 5.56 10.95 6.04
N THR A 216 6.64 10.40 5.44
CA THR A 216 6.98 10.64 4.04
C THR A 216 6.91 9.36 3.19
N ALA A 217 6.59 9.51 1.91
CA ALA A 217 6.63 8.43 0.93
C ALA A 217 8.06 7.88 0.80
N SER A 218 8.18 6.56 0.70
CA SER A 218 9.49 5.93 0.55
C SER A 218 9.98 5.97 -0.91
N ASP A 219 11.30 5.78 -1.08
CA ASP A 219 11.94 5.53 -2.38
C ASP A 219 11.18 4.50 -3.23
N LYS A 220 10.77 3.39 -2.59
CA LYS A 220 9.98 2.35 -3.27
C LYS A 220 8.60 2.87 -3.71
N ALA A 221 7.91 3.61 -2.86
CA ALA A 221 6.59 4.15 -3.19
C ALA A 221 6.68 5.13 -4.37
N LEU A 222 7.69 6.01 -4.34
CA LEU A 222 7.94 6.98 -5.43
C LEU A 222 8.32 6.27 -6.74
N ALA A 223 9.21 5.27 -6.70
CA ALA A 223 9.59 4.52 -7.90
C ALA A 223 8.41 3.77 -8.51
N VAL A 224 7.61 3.08 -7.69
CA VAL A 224 6.42 2.36 -8.16
C VAL A 224 5.37 3.33 -8.69
N GLY A 225 5.12 4.44 -7.98
CA GLY A 225 4.20 5.50 -8.43
C GLY A 225 4.63 6.12 -9.77
N GLY A 226 5.94 6.31 -9.95
CA GLY A 226 6.52 6.76 -11.23
C GLY A 226 6.24 5.78 -12.37
N GLY A 227 6.43 4.47 -12.11
CA GLY A 227 6.11 3.42 -13.10
C GLY A 227 4.61 3.35 -13.43
N VAL A 228 3.73 3.53 -12.43
CA VAL A 228 2.29 3.62 -12.68
C VAL A 228 1.95 4.80 -13.58
N LEU A 229 2.52 5.97 -13.28
CA LEU A 229 2.30 7.18 -14.10
C LEU A 229 2.80 6.98 -15.54
N GLU A 230 3.99 6.41 -15.71
CA GLU A 230 4.54 6.06 -17.04
C GLU A 230 3.57 5.14 -17.79
N ALA A 231 3.11 4.06 -17.17
CA ALA A 231 2.21 3.09 -17.78
C ALA A 231 0.88 3.73 -18.21
N ILE A 232 0.27 4.55 -17.35
CA ILE A 232 -0.96 5.27 -17.69
C ILE A 232 -0.74 6.19 -18.91
N LEU A 233 0.30 7.01 -18.88
CA LEU A 233 0.58 7.97 -19.96
C LEU A 233 0.92 7.27 -21.28
N HIS A 234 1.65 6.15 -21.22
CA HIS A 234 1.97 5.35 -22.40
C HIS A 234 0.71 4.71 -23.02
N LEU A 235 -0.05 3.98 -22.21
CA LEU A 235 -1.21 3.22 -22.65
C LEU A 235 -2.39 4.13 -23.08
N SER A 236 -2.48 5.34 -22.52
CA SER A 236 -3.45 6.35 -22.95
C SER A 236 -3.03 7.15 -24.18
N GLY A 237 -1.84 6.89 -24.74
CA GLY A 237 -1.31 7.62 -25.90
C GLY A 237 -0.85 9.05 -25.59
N CYS A 238 -0.69 9.41 -24.32
CA CYS A 238 -0.18 10.74 -23.92
C CYS A 238 1.35 10.86 -24.04
N LEU A 239 2.08 9.74 -24.06
CA LEU A 239 3.52 9.71 -24.32
C LEU A 239 3.77 9.33 -25.78
N LEU A 240 4.48 10.21 -26.51
CA LEU A 240 4.92 9.93 -27.89
C LEU A 240 6.17 9.05 -27.92
N TYR A 241 6.95 9.05 -26.83
CA TYR A 241 8.16 8.25 -26.68
C TYR A 241 8.15 7.57 -25.33
N THR A 242 8.49 6.29 -25.31
CA THR A 242 8.75 5.54 -24.09
C THR A 242 10.24 5.29 -23.97
N SER A 243 10.75 5.26 -22.75
CA SER A 243 12.11 4.76 -22.51
C SER A 243 12.24 3.33 -23.03
N PRO A 244 13.35 2.98 -23.67
CA PRO A 244 13.59 1.64 -24.19
C PRO A 244 13.69 0.60 -23.07
#